data_1e08e96ea49466af5da2f2d6f26ea5fe
#
_entry.id   1e08e96ea49466af5da2f2d6f26ea5fe
#
_cell.length_a   1.000
_cell.length_b   1.000
_cell.length_c   1.000
_cell.angle_alpha   90.00
_cell.angle_beta   90.00
_cell.angle_gamma   90.00
#
_symmetry.space_group_name_H-M   'P 1'
#
loop_
_entity.id
_entity.type
_entity.pdbx_description
1 polymer ?
#
loop_
_entity_poly.entity_id
_entity_poly.type
_entity_poly.pdbx_seq_one_letter_code
_entity_poly.pdbx_strand_id
1 'polypeptide(L)'
;MTSGEEIRKFWADTRAALDQVDPQLTMEAVESSDPFAREGNIKSRTTYRTIMSSFEGVRIRAWYTVPSGKPPARGWPAILEVPGYGGILPLPIHLVQYGYAVLTLYPRGQGESLHEWQIEHGTRVVYNVTDRDRYYYRGAYMDCVRGVDFLSGRPEVDAGRIGVWGFSQGGGLSLATAALDRRIVAAVAGVPWLCNFPVAAESTTSPYSELHDYLTQHPERRAQAMASLAYFDQLNLAEQIACPVLVGGALIDEVHPLKTIMPVFERIRSLKSIVIYPDTDHEYRTDFTYHAKAWMDRYLR
;
A
#
# COMPACT_ATOMS: atom_id res chain seq x y z
N MET A 1 -4.18 26.63 -5.22
CA MET A 1 -4.56 25.28 -4.70
C MET A 1 -4.62 24.34 -5.91
N THR A 2 -3.97 23.20 -5.83
CA THR A 2 -4.02 22.16 -6.87
C THR A 2 -5.45 21.66 -7.01
N SER A 3 -5.99 21.64 -8.23
CA SER A 3 -7.36 21.20 -8.47
C SER A 3 -7.45 19.66 -8.46
N GLY A 4 -8.61 19.13 -8.10
CA GLY A 4 -8.85 17.68 -8.18
C GLY A 4 -8.72 17.13 -9.61
N GLU A 5 -8.94 17.96 -10.63
CA GLU A 5 -8.76 17.59 -12.03
C GLU A 5 -7.28 17.45 -12.40
N GLU A 6 -6.43 18.38 -11.95
CA GLU A 6 -4.97 18.29 -12.15
C GLU A 6 -4.39 17.03 -11.49
N ILE A 7 -4.85 16.69 -10.28
CA ILE A 7 -4.43 15.46 -9.58
C ILE A 7 -4.87 14.22 -10.38
N ARG A 8 -6.11 14.16 -10.84
CA ARG A 8 -6.59 13.03 -11.65
C ARG A 8 -5.79 12.89 -12.94
N LYS A 9 -5.53 13.99 -13.63
CA LYS A 9 -4.72 13.98 -14.86
C LYS A 9 -3.31 13.47 -14.58
N PHE A 10 -2.65 14.00 -13.54
CA PHE A 10 -1.30 13.56 -13.14
C PHE A 10 -1.22 12.03 -12.94
N TRP A 11 -2.18 11.45 -12.23
CA TRP A 11 -2.19 10.02 -11.98
C TRP A 11 -2.58 9.20 -13.20
N ALA A 12 -3.47 9.70 -14.06
CA ALA A 12 -3.78 9.08 -15.34
C ALA A 12 -2.55 9.02 -16.26
N ASP A 13 -1.81 10.13 -16.37
CA ASP A 13 -0.57 10.22 -17.16
C ASP A 13 0.51 9.29 -16.56
N THR A 14 0.61 9.24 -15.23
CA THR A 14 1.57 8.35 -14.53
C THR A 14 1.21 6.87 -14.74
N ARG A 15 -0.08 6.51 -14.70
CA ARG A 15 -0.54 5.15 -15.02
C ARG A 15 -0.22 4.80 -16.47
N ALA A 16 -0.50 5.68 -17.41
CA ALA A 16 -0.18 5.46 -18.82
C ALA A 16 1.32 5.23 -19.05
N ALA A 17 2.18 5.94 -18.32
CA ALA A 17 3.63 5.71 -18.36
C ALA A 17 4.02 4.35 -17.78
N LEU A 18 3.38 3.91 -16.68
CA LEU A 18 3.58 2.54 -16.15
C LEU A 18 3.18 1.47 -17.18
N ASP A 19 2.09 1.68 -17.92
CA ASP A 19 1.60 0.71 -18.92
C ASP A 19 2.58 0.48 -20.06
N GLN A 20 3.49 1.42 -20.33
CA GLN A 20 4.54 1.28 -21.33
C GLN A 20 5.76 0.46 -20.84
N VAL A 21 5.84 0.19 -19.54
CA VAL A 21 6.96 -0.59 -18.97
C VAL A 21 6.64 -2.07 -19.05
N ASP A 22 7.45 -2.82 -19.79
CA ASP A 22 7.40 -4.29 -19.79
C ASP A 22 7.70 -4.79 -18.36
N PRO A 23 6.80 -5.56 -17.74
CA PRO A 23 7.00 -6.05 -16.37
C PRO A 23 8.21 -6.96 -16.19
N GLN A 24 8.78 -7.56 -17.22
CA GLN A 24 9.95 -8.45 -17.17
C GLN A 24 9.89 -9.40 -15.96
N LEU A 25 8.72 -10.04 -15.81
CA LEU A 25 8.38 -10.86 -14.66
C LEU A 25 9.27 -12.08 -14.53
N THR A 26 9.86 -12.29 -13.36
CA THR A 26 10.47 -13.57 -12.97
C THR A 26 9.76 -14.12 -11.75
N MET A 27 9.56 -15.44 -11.70
CA MET A 27 8.97 -16.15 -10.58
C MET A 27 9.76 -17.43 -10.32
N GLU A 28 10.22 -17.60 -9.08
CA GLU A 28 10.95 -18.79 -8.64
C GLU A 28 10.25 -19.39 -7.45
N ALA A 29 9.93 -20.68 -7.50
CA ALA A 29 9.34 -21.37 -6.35
C ALA A 29 10.35 -21.43 -5.20
N VAL A 30 9.89 -21.10 -4.00
CA VAL A 30 10.71 -21.21 -2.79
C VAL A 30 10.71 -22.66 -2.33
N GLU A 31 11.91 -23.26 -2.24
CA GLU A 31 12.05 -24.63 -1.77
C GLU A 31 11.77 -24.75 -0.26
N SER A 32 11.33 -25.94 0.17
CA SER A 32 11.06 -26.23 1.58
C SER A 32 12.31 -26.16 2.48
N SER A 33 13.49 -26.19 1.90
CA SER A 33 14.79 -26.00 2.57
C SER A 33 15.09 -24.53 2.91
N ASP A 34 14.44 -23.58 2.25
CA ASP A 34 14.62 -22.16 2.52
C ASP A 34 14.14 -21.84 3.94
N PRO A 35 14.98 -21.20 4.79
CA PRO A 35 14.60 -20.84 6.15
C PRO A 35 13.31 -20.00 6.21
N PHE A 36 13.06 -19.16 5.22
CA PHE A 36 11.88 -18.32 5.10
C PHE A 36 10.61 -19.14 4.80
N ALA A 37 10.73 -20.26 4.08
CA ALA A 37 9.63 -21.15 3.78
C ALA A 37 9.25 -22.07 4.98
N ARG A 38 10.10 -22.17 6.01
CA ARG A 38 9.85 -23.01 7.20
C ARG A 38 8.79 -22.45 8.14
N GLU A 39 8.42 -21.20 8.00
CA GLU A 39 7.33 -20.61 8.78
C GLU A 39 5.97 -21.16 8.31
N GLY A 40 5.38 -22.02 9.11
CA GLY A 40 4.05 -22.58 8.90
C GLY A 40 4.01 -23.88 8.09
N ASN A 41 2.80 -24.40 7.87
CA ASN A 41 2.58 -25.67 7.20
C ASN A 41 2.79 -25.55 5.68
N ILE A 42 4.01 -25.85 5.22
CA ILE A 42 4.43 -25.77 3.80
C ILE A 42 3.53 -26.60 2.88
N LYS A 43 2.91 -27.67 3.38
CA LYS A 43 2.02 -28.52 2.59
C LYS A 43 0.71 -27.85 2.18
N SER A 44 0.35 -26.74 2.83
CA SER A 44 -0.91 -26.04 2.57
C SER A 44 -0.78 -24.85 1.60
N ARG A 45 0.45 -24.52 1.14
CA ARG A 45 0.72 -23.36 0.27
C ARG A 45 1.93 -23.57 -0.64
N THR A 46 1.99 -22.74 -1.71
CA THR A 46 3.19 -22.58 -2.53
C THR A 46 3.57 -21.10 -2.53
N THR A 47 4.82 -20.80 -2.26
CA THR A 47 5.37 -19.45 -2.26
C THR A 47 6.37 -19.28 -3.39
N TYR A 48 6.30 -18.15 -4.07
CA TYR A 48 7.21 -17.76 -5.14
C TYR A 48 7.92 -16.46 -4.80
N ARG A 49 9.22 -16.42 -5.01
CA ARG A 49 9.99 -15.20 -5.10
C ARG A 49 9.69 -14.55 -6.45
N THR A 50 9.23 -13.30 -6.42
CA THR A 50 8.77 -12.62 -7.63
C THR A 50 9.52 -11.31 -7.77
N ILE A 51 10.03 -11.05 -8.97
CA ILE A 51 10.69 -9.79 -9.33
C ILE A 51 10.03 -9.27 -10.60
N MET A 52 9.70 -7.97 -10.62
CA MET A 52 9.06 -7.34 -11.77
C MET A 52 9.55 -5.90 -11.96
N SER A 53 9.56 -5.44 -13.21
CA SER A 53 9.80 -4.04 -13.52
C SER A 53 8.54 -3.22 -13.34
N SER A 54 8.67 -2.09 -12.66
CA SER A 54 7.62 -1.15 -12.36
C SER A 54 7.89 0.22 -13.00
N PHE A 55 7.20 1.25 -12.54
CA PHE A 55 7.31 2.61 -13.06
C PHE A 55 8.77 3.08 -13.18
N GLU A 56 9.11 3.69 -14.32
CA GLU A 56 10.48 4.11 -14.69
C GLU A 56 11.48 2.95 -14.81
N GLY A 57 11.01 1.71 -15.01
CA GLY A 57 11.86 0.54 -15.14
C GLY A 57 12.47 0.04 -13.83
N VAL A 58 12.11 0.65 -12.69
CA VAL A 58 12.60 0.22 -11.38
C VAL A 58 12.12 -1.18 -11.07
N ARG A 59 13.05 -2.07 -10.72
CA ARG A 59 12.71 -3.45 -10.32
C ARG A 59 12.24 -3.46 -8.88
N ILE A 60 11.19 -4.24 -8.63
CA ILE A 60 10.60 -4.45 -7.30
C ILE A 60 10.43 -5.93 -7.02
N ARG A 61 10.46 -6.30 -5.75
CA ARG A 61 10.34 -7.68 -5.29
C ARG A 61 9.05 -7.90 -4.50
N ALA A 62 8.56 -9.12 -4.58
CA ALA A 62 7.38 -9.57 -3.84
C ALA A 62 7.48 -11.06 -3.50
N TRP A 63 6.75 -11.47 -2.48
CA TRP A 63 6.42 -12.87 -2.25
C TRP A 63 5.00 -13.13 -2.75
N TYR A 64 4.85 -14.04 -3.71
CA TYR A 64 3.55 -14.50 -4.15
C TYR A 64 3.25 -15.84 -3.53
N THR A 65 2.24 -15.90 -2.66
CA THR A 65 1.88 -17.11 -1.94
C THR A 65 0.45 -17.50 -2.27
N VAL A 66 0.25 -18.76 -2.67
CA VAL A 66 -1.05 -19.31 -3.06
C VAL A 66 -1.37 -20.55 -2.23
N PRO A 67 -2.67 -20.85 -1.99
CA PRO A 67 -3.08 -22.11 -1.40
C PRO A 67 -2.61 -23.30 -2.27
N SER A 68 -2.26 -24.40 -1.64
CA SER A 68 -1.94 -25.64 -2.36
C SER A 68 -3.19 -26.26 -2.97
N GLY A 69 -3.01 -26.95 -4.09
CA GLY A 69 -4.09 -27.65 -4.78
C GLY A 69 -4.67 -26.90 -5.95
N LYS A 70 -5.80 -27.36 -6.44
CA LYS A 70 -6.48 -26.78 -7.60
C LYS A 70 -7.27 -25.53 -7.20
N PRO A 71 -7.13 -24.42 -7.91
CA PRO A 71 -7.95 -23.25 -7.65
C PRO A 71 -9.44 -23.55 -7.89
N PRO A 72 -10.34 -22.81 -7.21
CA PRO A 72 -11.77 -22.83 -7.53
C PRO A 72 -12.02 -22.53 -9.02
N ALA A 73 -13.20 -22.90 -9.52
CA ALA A 73 -13.52 -22.71 -10.95
C ALA A 73 -13.36 -21.26 -11.46
N ARG A 74 -13.57 -20.27 -10.60
CA ARG A 74 -13.36 -18.83 -10.90
C ARG A 74 -11.95 -18.34 -10.58
N GLY A 75 -11.06 -19.16 -10.03
CA GLY A 75 -9.80 -18.74 -9.44
C GLY A 75 -9.92 -18.37 -7.96
N TRP A 76 -8.79 -18.18 -7.31
CA TRP A 76 -8.76 -17.66 -5.93
C TRP A 76 -9.04 -16.17 -5.89
N PRO A 77 -9.77 -15.67 -4.88
CA PRO A 77 -9.71 -14.25 -4.53
C PRO A 77 -8.28 -13.89 -4.13
N ALA A 78 -7.85 -12.67 -4.42
CA ALA A 78 -6.48 -12.25 -4.14
C ALA A 78 -6.40 -11.02 -3.25
N ILE A 79 -5.30 -10.91 -2.52
CA ILE A 79 -4.98 -9.75 -1.68
C ILE A 79 -3.58 -9.25 -2.06
N LEU A 80 -3.50 -7.95 -2.37
CA LEU A 80 -2.25 -7.21 -2.38
C LEU A 80 -1.98 -6.74 -0.94
N GLU A 81 -0.93 -7.25 -0.33
CA GLU A 81 -0.47 -6.85 1.00
C GLU A 81 0.75 -5.95 0.88
N VAL A 82 0.72 -4.80 1.55
CA VAL A 82 1.76 -3.76 1.45
C VAL A 82 2.26 -3.34 2.83
N PRO A 83 3.59 -3.07 2.98
CA PRO A 83 4.24 -2.90 4.28
C PRO A 83 4.05 -1.52 4.88
N GLY A 84 4.23 -1.44 6.19
CA GLY A 84 4.52 -0.20 6.91
C GLY A 84 5.85 0.42 6.51
N TYR A 85 6.19 1.57 7.10
CA TYR A 85 7.40 2.34 6.76
C TYR A 85 8.71 1.57 7.00
N GLY A 86 8.74 0.65 7.96
CA GLY A 86 9.87 -0.25 8.20
C GLY A 86 10.15 -1.25 7.06
N GLY A 87 9.20 -1.45 6.17
CA GLY A 87 9.37 -2.26 4.96
C GLY A 87 9.45 -3.77 5.18
N ILE A 88 9.04 -4.28 6.34
CA ILE A 88 9.09 -5.71 6.65
C ILE A 88 7.66 -6.25 6.80
N LEU A 89 7.36 -7.33 6.11
CA LEU A 89 6.15 -8.12 6.30
C LEU A 89 6.52 -9.60 6.44
N PRO A 90 5.89 -10.34 7.36
CA PRO A 90 5.99 -11.79 7.38
C PRO A 90 5.25 -12.38 6.19
N LEU A 91 5.52 -13.66 5.88
CA LEU A 91 4.69 -14.36 4.90
C LEU A 91 3.22 -14.39 5.37
N PRO A 92 2.24 -14.19 4.47
CA PRO A 92 0.83 -14.02 4.80
C PRO A 92 0.12 -15.37 5.02
N ILE A 93 0.69 -16.22 5.86
CA ILE A 93 0.25 -17.61 6.09
C ILE A 93 -1.23 -17.67 6.47
N HIS A 94 -1.65 -16.78 7.36
CA HIS A 94 -3.03 -16.72 7.85
C HIS A 94 -4.04 -16.38 6.73
N LEU A 95 -3.70 -15.48 5.81
CA LEU A 95 -4.58 -15.14 4.69
C LEU A 95 -4.66 -16.29 3.67
N VAL A 96 -3.54 -16.93 3.40
CA VAL A 96 -3.48 -18.06 2.47
C VAL A 96 -4.25 -19.28 2.99
N GLN A 97 -4.20 -19.54 4.30
CA GLN A 97 -5.01 -20.60 4.93
C GLN A 97 -6.52 -20.37 4.78
N TYR A 98 -6.93 -19.10 4.67
CA TYR A 98 -8.32 -18.75 4.37
C TYR A 98 -8.66 -18.80 2.88
N GLY A 99 -7.75 -19.28 2.02
CA GLY A 99 -8.00 -19.49 0.60
C GLY A 99 -7.82 -18.24 -0.27
N TYR A 100 -7.02 -17.28 0.16
CA TYR A 100 -6.58 -16.14 -0.66
C TYR A 100 -5.25 -16.43 -1.35
N ALA A 101 -5.11 -16.04 -2.60
CA ALA A 101 -3.80 -15.79 -3.19
C ALA A 101 -3.29 -14.44 -2.69
N VAL A 102 -2.05 -14.35 -2.22
CA VAL A 102 -1.53 -13.12 -1.62
C VAL A 102 -0.23 -12.71 -2.29
N LEU A 103 -0.16 -11.45 -2.72
CA LEU A 103 1.08 -10.82 -3.13
C LEU A 103 1.55 -9.88 -2.01
N THR A 104 2.56 -10.30 -1.26
CA THR A 104 3.26 -9.47 -0.28
C THR A 104 4.30 -8.65 -1.02
N LEU A 105 3.95 -7.42 -1.37
CA LEU A 105 4.76 -6.54 -2.22
C LEU A 105 5.62 -5.61 -1.37
N TYR A 106 6.88 -5.48 -1.75
CA TYR A 106 7.77 -4.45 -1.22
C TYR A 106 7.95 -3.36 -2.28
N PRO A 107 7.39 -2.15 -2.06
CA PRO A 107 7.66 -1.02 -2.94
C PRO A 107 9.15 -0.71 -3.03
N ARG A 108 9.57 0.01 -4.08
CA ARG A 108 10.97 0.42 -4.29
C ARG A 108 11.62 0.93 -3.01
N GLY A 109 12.86 0.54 -2.76
CA GLY A 109 13.62 1.00 -1.59
C GLY A 109 13.06 0.52 -0.24
N GLN A 110 12.29 -0.57 -0.21
CA GLN A 110 11.78 -1.17 1.01
C GLN A 110 11.97 -2.69 1.00
N GLY A 111 12.19 -3.27 2.18
CA GLY A 111 12.31 -4.71 2.37
C GLY A 111 13.19 -5.37 1.31
N GLU A 112 12.68 -6.41 0.67
CA GLU A 112 13.39 -7.13 -0.39
C GLU A 112 13.75 -6.25 -1.61
N SER A 113 12.97 -5.21 -1.89
CA SER A 113 13.24 -4.30 -3.03
C SER A 113 14.42 -3.36 -2.78
N LEU A 114 15.00 -3.30 -1.57
CA LEU A 114 16.27 -2.63 -1.29
C LEU A 114 17.43 -3.20 -2.10
N HIS A 115 17.36 -4.46 -2.52
CA HIS A 115 18.38 -5.08 -3.38
C HIS A 115 18.34 -4.57 -4.83
N GLU A 116 17.24 -3.94 -5.24
CA GLU A 116 17.01 -3.48 -6.60
C GLU A 116 17.14 -1.95 -6.74
N TRP A 117 16.72 -1.21 -5.72
CA TRP A 117 16.70 0.24 -5.74
C TRP A 117 16.79 0.82 -4.33
N GLN A 118 17.53 1.93 -4.18
CA GLN A 118 17.66 2.64 -2.91
C GLN A 118 17.58 4.15 -3.16
N ILE A 119 17.09 4.89 -2.16
CA ILE A 119 17.19 6.36 -2.19
C ILE A 119 18.65 6.79 -2.06
N GLU A 120 19.03 7.83 -2.78
CA GLU A 120 20.41 8.32 -2.81
C GLU A 120 20.73 9.24 -1.61
N HIS A 121 19.71 9.92 -1.07
CA HIS A 121 19.86 10.85 0.05
C HIS A 121 18.53 11.06 0.80
N GLY A 122 18.62 11.53 2.04
CA GLY A 122 17.47 11.83 2.88
C GLY A 122 16.69 10.58 3.28
N THR A 123 15.38 10.74 3.44
CA THR A 123 14.45 9.67 3.77
C THR A 123 13.35 9.58 2.72
N ARG A 124 12.61 8.48 2.69
CA ARG A 124 11.54 8.28 1.68
C ARG A 124 10.50 9.39 1.69
N VAL A 125 10.18 9.96 2.85
CA VAL A 125 9.16 11.01 2.94
C VAL A 125 9.63 12.36 2.40
N VAL A 126 10.93 12.62 2.40
CA VAL A 126 11.50 13.90 1.89
C VAL A 126 12.27 13.76 0.58
N TYR A 127 12.46 12.52 0.09
CA TYR A 127 13.19 12.30 -1.17
C TYR A 127 12.47 12.95 -2.36
N ASN A 128 13.06 14.02 -2.89
CA ASN A 128 12.50 14.86 -3.95
C ASN A 128 11.13 15.49 -3.61
N VAL A 129 10.84 15.77 -2.33
CA VAL A 129 9.53 16.23 -1.87
C VAL A 129 9.05 17.54 -2.52
N THR A 130 9.97 18.36 -3.05
CA THR A 130 9.66 19.60 -3.77
C THR A 130 9.33 19.38 -5.25
N ASP A 131 9.55 18.18 -5.78
CA ASP A 131 9.31 17.85 -7.19
C ASP A 131 8.34 16.68 -7.30
N ARG A 132 7.07 16.95 -7.57
CA ARG A 132 6.02 15.93 -7.68
C ARG A 132 6.34 14.85 -8.73
N ASP A 133 7.08 15.21 -9.80
CA ASP A 133 7.38 14.27 -10.88
C ASP A 133 8.49 13.29 -10.51
N ARG A 134 9.31 13.63 -9.50
CA ARG A 134 10.41 12.81 -8.99
C ARG A 134 10.22 12.35 -7.53
N TYR A 135 9.10 12.73 -6.91
CA TYR A 135 8.83 12.38 -5.52
C TYR A 135 8.72 10.87 -5.34
N TYR A 136 9.34 10.34 -4.30
CA TYR A 136 9.42 8.92 -3.99
C TYR A 136 8.06 8.20 -4.11
N TYR A 137 7.00 8.78 -3.53
CA TYR A 137 5.69 8.14 -3.50
C TYR A 137 4.99 8.07 -4.86
N ARG A 138 5.44 8.81 -5.88
CA ARG A 138 4.95 8.59 -7.24
C ARG A 138 5.27 7.17 -7.70
N GLY A 139 6.51 6.76 -7.53
CA GLY A 139 6.94 5.40 -7.85
C GLY A 139 6.34 4.37 -6.92
N ALA A 140 6.32 4.61 -5.61
CA ALA A 140 5.79 3.65 -4.64
C ALA A 140 4.29 3.33 -4.84
N TYR A 141 3.47 4.32 -5.22
CA TYR A 141 2.07 4.08 -5.57
C TYR A 141 1.94 3.25 -6.85
N MET A 142 2.76 3.55 -7.85
CA MET A 142 2.79 2.76 -9.10
C MET A 142 3.33 1.35 -8.89
N ASP A 143 4.20 1.13 -7.91
CA ASP A 143 4.64 -0.22 -7.53
C ASP A 143 3.47 -1.06 -7.00
N CYS A 144 2.59 -0.44 -6.20
CA CYS A 144 1.37 -1.10 -5.73
C CYS A 144 0.40 -1.41 -6.89
N VAL A 145 0.23 -0.46 -7.82
CA VAL A 145 -0.58 -0.67 -9.04
C VAL A 145 0.02 -1.78 -9.92
N ARG A 146 1.34 -1.86 -10.04
CA ARG A 146 2.03 -2.98 -10.72
C ARG A 146 1.76 -4.32 -10.01
N GLY A 147 1.65 -4.33 -8.69
CA GLY A 147 1.21 -5.51 -7.93
C GLY A 147 -0.22 -5.95 -8.29
N VAL A 148 -1.13 -5.01 -8.52
CA VAL A 148 -2.48 -5.31 -9.04
C VAL A 148 -2.42 -5.86 -10.47
N ASP A 149 -1.57 -5.30 -11.34
CA ASP A 149 -1.34 -5.84 -12.70
C ASP A 149 -0.88 -7.30 -12.64
N PHE A 150 0.08 -7.59 -11.75
CA PHE A 150 0.56 -8.95 -11.53
C PHE A 150 -0.59 -9.89 -11.13
N LEU A 151 -1.34 -9.55 -10.08
CA LEU A 151 -2.43 -10.40 -9.58
C LEU A 151 -3.52 -10.61 -10.63
N SER A 152 -3.93 -9.55 -11.32
CA SER A 152 -4.98 -9.64 -12.35
C SER A 152 -4.56 -10.43 -13.59
N GLY A 153 -3.27 -10.58 -13.85
CA GLY A 153 -2.70 -11.38 -14.93
C GLY A 153 -2.49 -12.87 -14.58
N ARG A 154 -2.75 -13.29 -13.34
CA ARG A 154 -2.53 -14.68 -12.92
C ARG A 154 -3.70 -15.58 -13.32
N PRO A 155 -3.46 -16.70 -14.03
CA PRO A 155 -4.55 -17.60 -14.48
C PRO A 155 -5.28 -18.28 -13.32
N GLU A 156 -4.63 -18.44 -12.17
CA GLU A 156 -5.21 -19.04 -10.96
C GLU A 156 -5.94 -18.04 -10.06
N VAL A 157 -5.93 -16.73 -10.38
CA VAL A 157 -6.59 -15.65 -9.63
C VAL A 157 -7.85 -15.20 -10.35
N ASP A 158 -8.91 -14.92 -9.60
CA ASP A 158 -10.09 -14.22 -10.12
C ASP A 158 -9.80 -12.71 -10.11
N ALA A 159 -9.51 -12.15 -11.29
CA ALA A 159 -9.20 -10.72 -11.45
C ALA A 159 -10.34 -9.77 -11.03
N GLY A 160 -11.57 -10.28 -10.90
CA GLY A 160 -12.71 -9.54 -10.35
C GLY A 160 -12.81 -9.56 -8.83
N ARG A 161 -11.85 -10.17 -8.11
CA ARG A 161 -11.87 -10.33 -6.66
C ARG A 161 -10.49 -10.04 -6.04
N ILE A 162 -9.95 -8.84 -6.31
CA ILE A 162 -8.67 -8.38 -5.76
C ILE A 162 -8.93 -7.33 -4.68
N GLY A 163 -8.41 -7.58 -3.48
CA GLY A 163 -8.39 -6.61 -2.38
C GLY A 163 -7.00 -6.07 -2.12
N VAL A 164 -6.91 -4.97 -1.36
CA VAL A 164 -5.65 -4.43 -0.87
C VAL A 164 -5.69 -4.25 0.64
N TRP A 165 -4.59 -4.58 1.31
CA TRP A 165 -4.50 -4.54 2.76
C TRP A 165 -3.13 -4.03 3.21
N GLY A 166 -3.12 -3.12 4.18
CA GLY A 166 -1.89 -2.66 4.81
C GLY A 166 -2.13 -1.92 6.12
N PHE A 167 -1.05 -1.75 6.86
CA PHE A 167 -1.01 -1.06 8.15
C PHE A 167 -0.03 0.11 8.08
N SER A 168 -0.31 1.23 8.76
CA SER A 168 0.58 2.39 8.81
C SER A 168 0.81 2.96 7.41
N GLN A 169 2.05 3.04 6.92
CA GLN A 169 2.32 3.36 5.51
C GLN A 169 1.55 2.43 4.58
N GLY A 170 1.49 1.13 4.88
CA GLY A 170 0.70 0.17 4.11
C GLY A 170 -0.78 0.53 4.04
N GLY A 171 -1.34 1.10 5.11
CA GLY A 171 -2.70 1.64 5.11
C GLY A 171 -2.87 2.80 4.12
N GLY A 172 -1.92 3.74 4.10
CA GLY A 172 -1.89 4.84 3.11
C GLY A 172 -1.71 4.34 1.69
N LEU A 173 -0.80 3.37 1.47
CA LEU A 173 -0.61 2.72 0.17
C LEU A 173 -1.87 1.96 -0.29
N SER A 174 -2.60 1.34 0.65
CA SER A 174 -3.87 0.66 0.35
C SER A 174 -4.94 1.64 -0.13
N LEU A 175 -5.08 2.79 0.55
CA LEU A 175 -6.01 3.85 0.13
C LEU A 175 -5.63 4.42 -1.24
N ALA A 176 -4.34 4.71 -1.45
CA ALA A 176 -3.83 5.19 -2.74
C ALA A 176 -4.11 4.18 -3.86
N THR A 177 -3.82 2.90 -3.65
CA THR A 177 -4.07 1.85 -4.63
C THR A 177 -5.56 1.75 -4.97
N ALA A 178 -6.44 1.77 -3.96
CA ALA A 178 -7.89 1.74 -4.17
C ALA A 178 -8.43 2.98 -4.89
N ALA A 179 -7.78 4.15 -4.73
CA ALA A 179 -8.14 5.37 -5.44
C ALA A 179 -7.68 5.34 -6.92
N LEU A 180 -6.52 4.75 -7.19
CA LEU A 180 -5.86 4.79 -8.48
C LEU A 180 -6.16 3.58 -9.38
N ASP A 181 -6.68 2.49 -8.81
CA ASP A 181 -6.97 1.26 -9.56
C ASP A 181 -8.37 0.71 -9.28
N ARG A 182 -9.23 0.77 -10.27
CA ARG A 182 -10.64 0.32 -10.18
C ARG A 182 -10.82 -1.19 -10.10
N ARG A 183 -9.77 -1.98 -10.29
CA ARG A 183 -9.79 -3.44 -10.11
C ARG A 183 -9.80 -3.84 -8.63
N ILE A 184 -9.47 -2.92 -7.72
CA ILE A 184 -9.59 -3.15 -6.27
C ILE A 184 -11.06 -3.16 -5.88
N VAL A 185 -11.52 -4.29 -5.32
CA VAL A 185 -12.92 -4.55 -4.94
C VAL A 185 -13.17 -4.28 -3.46
N ALA A 186 -12.12 -4.34 -2.62
CA ALA A 186 -12.17 -3.99 -1.21
C ALA A 186 -10.81 -3.51 -0.72
N ALA A 187 -10.81 -2.56 0.21
CA ALA A 187 -9.59 -2.06 0.83
C ALA A 187 -9.66 -2.12 2.36
N VAL A 188 -8.52 -2.44 2.99
CA VAL A 188 -8.32 -2.36 4.44
C VAL A 188 -7.10 -1.49 4.71
N ALA A 189 -7.28 -0.45 5.51
CA ALA A 189 -6.27 0.52 5.87
C ALA A 189 -6.19 0.67 7.41
N GLY A 190 -5.28 -0.07 8.04
CA GLY A 190 -5.04 0.06 9.48
C GLY A 190 -4.18 1.28 9.77
N VAL A 191 -4.64 2.20 10.64
CA VAL A 191 -3.98 3.45 11.03
C VAL A 191 -3.21 4.13 9.88
N PRO A 192 -3.89 4.49 8.77
CA PRO A 192 -3.24 4.86 7.53
C PRO A 192 -2.37 6.10 7.65
N TRP A 193 -1.15 6.02 7.12
CA TRP A 193 -0.25 7.14 6.91
C TRP A 193 -0.52 7.86 5.58
N LEU A 194 0.25 8.92 5.27
CA LEU A 194 0.11 9.73 4.05
C LEU A 194 -1.23 10.48 3.99
N CYS A 195 -1.77 10.80 5.15
CA CYS A 195 -3.07 11.42 5.34
C CYS A 195 -2.94 12.87 5.81
N ASN A 196 -3.58 13.83 5.11
CA ASN A 196 -3.72 15.21 5.52
C ASN A 196 -2.36 15.88 5.85
N PHE A 197 -1.48 15.93 4.86
CA PHE A 197 -0.14 16.52 5.01
C PHE A 197 -0.10 17.92 5.61
N PRO A 198 -1.06 18.83 5.36
CA PRO A 198 -1.09 20.12 6.05
C PRO A 198 -1.09 20.03 7.58
N VAL A 199 -1.80 19.04 8.13
CA VAL A 199 -1.83 18.79 9.59
C VAL A 199 -0.67 17.89 10.01
N ALA A 200 -0.34 16.91 9.19
CA ALA A 200 0.72 15.94 9.47
C ALA A 200 2.12 16.57 9.53
N ALA A 201 2.37 17.60 8.70
CA ALA A 201 3.65 18.32 8.66
C ALA A 201 3.99 19.09 9.96
N GLU A 202 3.02 19.25 10.86
CA GLU A 202 3.24 19.84 12.19
C GLU A 202 3.62 18.78 13.25
N SER A 203 3.60 17.48 12.89
CA SER A 203 3.92 16.40 13.84
C SER A 203 5.43 16.28 14.04
N THR A 204 5.83 16.18 15.31
CA THR A 204 7.22 15.92 15.72
C THR A 204 7.49 14.44 15.98
N THR A 205 6.52 13.56 15.73
CA THR A 205 6.64 12.11 15.90
C THR A 205 6.96 11.45 14.55
N SER A 206 7.97 10.57 14.55
CA SER A 206 8.36 9.84 13.32
C SER A 206 7.22 8.95 12.81
N PRO A 207 7.05 8.82 11.47
CA PRO A 207 7.90 9.37 10.41
C PRO A 207 7.50 10.78 9.92
N TYR A 208 6.43 11.38 10.41
CA TYR A 208 6.06 12.74 10.01
C TYR A 208 7.08 13.79 10.47
N SER A 209 7.81 13.54 11.56
CA SER A 209 8.91 14.42 11.99
C SER A 209 9.97 14.62 10.92
N GLU A 210 10.20 13.65 10.03
CA GLU A 210 11.15 13.78 8.93
C GLU A 210 10.74 14.92 7.97
N LEU A 211 9.43 15.05 7.71
CA LEU A 211 8.87 16.14 6.92
C LEU A 211 8.89 17.45 7.71
N HIS A 212 8.51 17.44 8.99
CA HIS A 212 8.56 18.59 9.89
C HIS A 212 9.96 19.20 9.95
N ASP A 213 10.96 18.37 10.19
CA ASP A 213 12.37 18.79 10.30
C ASP A 213 12.88 19.36 8.96
N TYR A 214 12.56 18.69 7.85
CA TYR A 214 12.91 19.21 6.52
C TYR A 214 12.32 20.59 6.26
N LEU A 215 11.03 20.79 6.56
CA LEU A 215 10.35 22.07 6.34
C LEU A 215 10.82 23.17 7.31
N THR A 216 11.30 22.80 8.50
CA THR A 216 11.90 23.71 9.49
C THR A 216 13.29 24.14 9.05
N GLN A 217 14.08 23.22 8.52
CA GLN A 217 15.42 23.50 8.00
C GLN A 217 15.40 24.26 6.66
N HIS A 218 14.33 24.13 5.89
CA HIS A 218 14.16 24.72 4.55
C HIS A 218 12.83 25.48 4.41
N PRO A 219 12.62 26.54 5.21
CA PRO A 219 11.33 27.27 5.20
C PRO A 219 10.99 27.87 3.83
N GLU A 220 12.01 28.21 3.04
CA GLU A 220 11.85 28.70 1.67
C GLU A 220 11.25 27.67 0.70
N ARG A 221 11.37 26.38 0.99
CA ARG A 221 10.87 25.27 0.19
C ARG A 221 9.48 24.81 0.61
N ARG A 222 8.96 25.28 1.75
CA ARG A 222 7.70 24.80 2.33
C ARG A 222 6.54 24.86 1.32
N ALA A 223 6.38 26.00 0.65
CA ALA A 223 5.28 26.19 -0.32
C ALA A 223 5.37 25.19 -1.48
N GLN A 224 6.56 24.96 -2.00
CA GLN A 224 6.80 24.03 -3.11
C GLN A 224 6.60 22.58 -2.68
N ALA A 225 7.12 22.19 -1.51
CA ALA A 225 6.93 20.85 -0.95
C ALA A 225 5.44 20.54 -0.72
N MET A 226 4.70 21.46 -0.09
CA MET A 226 3.27 21.27 0.15
C MET A 226 2.45 21.22 -1.16
N ALA A 227 2.83 21.98 -2.19
CA ALA A 227 2.21 21.89 -3.51
C ALA A 227 2.48 20.52 -4.18
N SER A 228 3.68 19.98 -4.03
CA SER A 228 4.02 18.62 -4.49
C SER A 228 3.23 17.56 -3.71
N LEU A 229 3.27 17.60 -2.38
CA LEU A 229 2.60 16.65 -1.50
C LEU A 229 1.09 16.56 -1.71
N ALA A 230 0.45 17.65 -2.18
CA ALA A 230 -0.99 17.65 -2.49
C ALA A 230 -1.40 16.57 -3.50
N TYR A 231 -0.50 16.13 -4.38
CA TYR A 231 -0.77 15.06 -5.35
C TYR A 231 -0.77 13.66 -4.72
N PHE A 232 -0.15 13.49 -3.56
CA PHE A 232 0.07 12.22 -2.86
C PHE A 232 -0.74 12.08 -1.58
N ASP A 233 -1.38 13.16 -1.14
CA ASP A 233 -2.20 13.20 0.06
C ASP A 233 -3.48 12.39 -0.12
N GLN A 234 -3.71 11.42 0.76
CA GLN A 234 -4.93 10.64 0.77
C GLN A 234 -6.18 11.53 0.89
N LEU A 235 -6.05 12.71 1.51
CA LEU A 235 -7.13 13.69 1.59
C LEU A 235 -7.65 14.09 0.20
N ASN A 236 -6.78 14.16 -0.80
CA ASN A 236 -7.11 14.56 -2.16
C ASN A 236 -7.43 13.36 -3.08
N LEU A 237 -7.09 12.14 -2.67
CA LEU A 237 -7.36 10.91 -3.42
C LEU A 237 -8.64 10.20 -2.96
N ALA A 238 -9.07 10.41 -1.73
CA ALA A 238 -10.17 9.67 -1.08
C ALA A 238 -11.48 9.64 -1.87
N GLU A 239 -11.86 10.73 -2.53
CA GLU A 239 -13.10 10.79 -3.34
C GLU A 239 -13.07 9.90 -4.58
N GLN A 240 -11.88 9.45 -5.01
CA GLN A 240 -11.71 8.55 -6.13
C GLN A 240 -11.89 7.08 -5.76
N ILE A 241 -11.90 6.74 -4.47
CA ILE A 241 -12.10 5.36 -4.00
C ILE A 241 -13.54 4.92 -4.28
N ALA A 242 -13.70 3.85 -5.07
CA ALA A 242 -15.01 3.34 -5.45
C ALA A 242 -15.41 2.04 -4.71
N CYS A 243 -14.43 1.32 -4.17
CA CYS A 243 -14.67 0.07 -3.44
C CYS A 243 -15.00 0.31 -1.96
N PRO A 244 -15.62 -0.66 -1.27
CA PRO A 244 -15.77 -0.65 0.18
C PRO A 244 -14.42 -0.56 0.91
N VAL A 245 -14.35 0.30 1.95
CA VAL A 245 -13.13 0.55 2.72
C VAL A 245 -13.36 0.32 4.21
N LEU A 246 -12.49 -0.46 4.85
CA LEU A 246 -12.38 -0.55 6.30
C LEU A 246 -11.13 0.22 6.75
N VAL A 247 -11.31 1.17 7.65
CA VAL A 247 -10.22 1.94 8.27
C VAL A 247 -10.07 1.52 9.73
N GLY A 248 -8.84 1.35 10.18
CA GLY A 248 -8.49 1.28 11.61
C GLY A 248 -7.97 2.62 12.08
N GLY A 249 -8.27 2.98 13.33
CA GLY A 249 -7.74 4.17 14.00
C GLY A 249 -7.47 3.91 15.47
N ALA A 250 -6.58 4.66 16.08
CA ALA A 250 -6.25 4.58 17.48
C ALA A 250 -6.29 5.98 18.10
N LEU A 251 -6.93 6.12 19.29
CA LEU A 251 -7.25 7.42 19.84
C LEU A 251 -6.02 8.12 20.42
N ILE A 252 -5.07 7.36 20.96
CA ILE A 252 -3.84 7.89 21.56
C ILE A 252 -2.61 7.69 20.65
N ASP A 253 -2.83 7.38 19.36
CA ASP A 253 -1.75 7.27 18.36
C ASP A 253 -1.17 8.66 18.05
N GLU A 254 0.07 8.89 18.49
CA GLU A 254 0.82 10.10 18.18
C GLU A 254 1.58 10.02 16.85
N VAL A 255 1.78 8.80 16.32
CA VAL A 255 2.45 8.56 15.03
C VAL A 255 1.50 8.93 13.89
N HIS A 256 0.25 8.43 13.94
CA HIS A 256 -0.81 8.75 12.96
C HIS A 256 -2.08 9.19 13.69
N PRO A 257 -2.09 10.41 14.22
CA PRO A 257 -3.22 10.90 15.01
C PRO A 257 -4.54 10.90 14.21
N LEU A 258 -5.65 10.55 14.85
CA LEU A 258 -6.98 10.55 14.21
C LEU A 258 -7.32 11.87 13.50
N LYS A 259 -6.79 13.01 13.94
CA LYS A 259 -6.96 14.30 13.27
C LYS A 259 -6.39 14.33 11.83
N THR A 260 -5.48 13.42 11.47
CA THR A 260 -5.00 13.25 10.10
C THR A 260 -5.85 12.27 9.32
N ILE A 261 -6.36 11.23 9.95
CA ILE A 261 -7.12 10.13 9.34
C ILE A 261 -8.59 10.50 9.09
N MET A 262 -9.24 11.10 10.06
CA MET A 262 -10.69 11.38 9.99
C MET A 262 -11.10 12.24 8.79
N PRO A 263 -10.40 13.33 8.42
CA PRO A 263 -10.75 14.09 7.22
C PRO A 263 -10.66 13.30 5.93
N VAL A 264 -9.73 12.33 5.84
CA VAL A 264 -9.62 11.39 4.72
C VAL A 264 -10.81 10.44 4.71
N PHE A 265 -11.10 9.81 5.87
CA PHE A 265 -12.25 8.92 6.02
C PHE A 265 -13.56 9.59 5.62
N GLU A 266 -13.80 10.82 6.05
CA GLU A 266 -15.02 11.57 5.73
C GLU A 266 -15.18 11.79 4.23
N ARG A 267 -14.11 12.01 3.49
CA ARG A 267 -14.11 12.23 2.03
C ARG A 267 -14.32 10.98 1.19
N ILE A 268 -14.11 9.78 1.73
CA ILE A 268 -14.43 8.54 1.02
C ILE A 268 -15.93 8.50 0.77
N ARG A 269 -16.35 8.41 -0.49
CA ARG A 269 -17.78 8.41 -0.89
C ARG A 269 -18.39 7.03 -1.02
N SER A 270 -17.55 6.00 -1.18
CA SER A 270 -17.99 4.61 -1.23
C SER A 270 -18.40 4.10 0.16
N LEU A 271 -18.92 2.88 0.23
CA LEU A 271 -19.19 2.22 1.51
C LEU A 271 -17.92 2.19 2.36
N LYS A 272 -18.02 2.65 3.59
CA LYS A 272 -16.88 2.75 4.50
C LYS A 272 -17.26 2.40 5.93
N SER A 273 -16.28 1.87 6.67
CA SER A 273 -16.38 1.62 8.10
C SER A 273 -15.07 2.02 8.77
N ILE A 274 -15.14 2.42 10.03
CA ILE A 274 -13.97 2.70 10.84
C ILE A 274 -14.08 1.99 12.19
N VAL A 275 -12.99 1.39 12.64
CA VAL A 275 -12.83 0.84 13.99
C VAL A 275 -11.81 1.70 14.71
N ILE A 276 -12.22 2.31 15.83
CA ILE A 276 -11.34 3.16 16.64
C ILE A 276 -11.09 2.50 17.98
N TYR A 277 -9.82 2.33 18.34
CA TYR A 277 -9.37 1.79 19.61
C TYR A 277 -9.06 2.95 20.58
N PRO A 278 -9.80 3.08 21.69
CA PRO A 278 -9.68 4.24 22.56
C PRO A 278 -8.42 4.25 23.43
N ASP A 279 -7.85 3.09 23.69
CA ASP A 279 -6.75 2.83 24.62
C ASP A 279 -5.45 2.37 23.94
N THR A 280 -5.34 2.57 22.64
CA THR A 280 -4.25 2.05 21.80
C THR A 280 -3.49 3.20 21.17
N ASP A 281 -2.17 3.06 21.11
CA ASP A 281 -1.26 3.89 20.33
C ASP A 281 -1.00 3.30 18.93
N HIS A 282 0.20 3.51 18.37
CA HIS A 282 0.58 3.04 17.04
C HIS A 282 0.98 1.55 17.05
N GLU A 283 0.04 0.67 17.35
CA GLU A 283 0.31 -0.78 17.37
C GLU A 283 -0.60 -1.57 16.41
N TYR A 284 -0.10 -2.72 15.96
CA TYR A 284 -0.87 -3.66 15.17
C TYR A 284 -1.76 -4.52 16.09
N ARG A 285 -3.06 -4.26 16.04
CA ARG A 285 -4.04 -4.99 16.85
C ARG A 285 -4.48 -6.29 16.17
N THR A 286 -4.34 -7.41 16.89
CA THR A 286 -4.79 -8.71 16.39
C THR A 286 -6.30 -8.75 16.15
N ASP A 287 -7.09 -8.08 16.97
CA ASP A 287 -8.55 -8.00 16.79
C ASP A 287 -8.94 -7.18 15.55
N PHE A 288 -8.16 -6.16 15.16
CA PHE A 288 -8.36 -5.50 13.86
C PHE A 288 -8.20 -6.46 12.69
N THR A 289 -7.31 -7.44 12.81
CA THR A 289 -7.13 -8.49 11.78
C THR A 289 -8.42 -9.30 11.56
N TYR A 290 -9.18 -9.57 12.62
CA TYR A 290 -10.47 -10.27 12.47
C TYR A 290 -11.51 -9.42 11.74
N HIS A 291 -11.59 -8.11 12.04
CA HIS A 291 -12.44 -7.18 11.30
C HIS A 291 -12.04 -7.08 9.83
N ALA A 292 -10.74 -6.94 9.58
CA ALA A 292 -10.16 -6.87 8.24
C ALA A 292 -10.44 -8.13 7.42
N LYS A 293 -10.26 -9.32 8.03
CA LYS A 293 -10.60 -10.59 7.40
C LYS A 293 -12.09 -10.69 7.08
N ALA A 294 -12.96 -10.36 8.02
CA ALA A 294 -14.41 -10.39 7.80
C ALA A 294 -14.83 -9.43 6.67
N TRP A 295 -14.18 -8.26 6.57
CA TRP A 295 -14.37 -7.31 5.49
C TRP A 295 -13.96 -7.90 4.14
N MET A 296 -12.76 -8.48 4.06
CA MET A 296 -12.30 -9.15 2.84
C MET A 296 -13.20 -10.32 2.45
N ASP A 297 -13.61 -11.17 3.40
CA ASP A 297 -14.54 -12.28 3.13
C ASP A 297 -15.87 -11.78 2.57
N ARG A 298 -16.38 -10.67 3.06
CA ARG A 298 -17.67 -10.10 2.62
C ARG A 298 -17.65 -9.65 1.16
N TYR A 299 -16.53 -9.11 0.68
CA TYR A 299 -16.46 -8.47 -0.63
C TYR A 299 -15.68 -9.26 -1.68
N LEU A 300 -14.83 -10.20 -1.26
CA LEU A 300 -14.02 -11.00 -2.18
C LEU A 300 -14.53 -12.44 -2.33
N ARG A 301 -15.46 -12.90 -1.49
CA ARG A 301 -16.05 -14.24 -1.59
C ARG A 301 -17.51 -14.18 -1.96
#